data_a4cf192d3148904d2b27e8687d2a8494
#
_entry.id   a4cf192d3148904d2b27e8687d2a8494
#
_cell.length_a   1.000
_cell.length_b   1.000
_cell.length_c   1.000
_cell.angle_alpha   90.00
_cell.angle_beta   90.00
_cell.angle_gamma   90.00
#
_symmetry.space_group_name_H-M   'P 1'
#
loop_
_entity.id
_entity.type
_entity.pdbx_description
1 polymer ?
#
loop_
_entity_poly.entity_id
_entity_poly.type
_entity_poly.pdbx_seq_one_letter_code
_entity_poly.pdbx_strand_id
1 'polypeptide(L)'
;MLYQVAGRAGRGDLPGEVYLQSYFPENDTIKDLVSMDREKFYKKELGIRKKANLPPISKMAAIIVSGRNIIDVQQACLQLSRTVPKIDDVDFFGPAPAPLSRLKGRHRLRFLIHEKKGRKIQKIIQHWLSKAPQSPSVTITTDIDPQNFT
;
A
#
# COMPACT_ATOMS: atom_id res chain seq x y z
N MET A 1 5.45 9.12 12.38
CA MET A 1 5.24 10.58 12.20
C MET A 1 4.66 11.24 13.44
N LEU A 2 3.47 10.87 13.97
CA LEU A 2 2.85 11.53 15.16
C LEU A 2 3.75 11.54 16.38
N TYR A 3 4.38 10.42 16.74
CA TYR A 3 5.37 10.35 17.82
C TYR A 3 6.59 11.27 17.62
N GLN A 4 7.01 11.51 16.38
CA GLN A 4 8.12 12.42 16.09
C GLN A 4 7.74 13.88 16.28
N VAL A 5 6.47 14.22 16.00
CA VAL A 5 5.94 15.57 16.25
C VAL A 5 5.76 15.78 17.75
N ALA A 6 5.16 14.81 18.43
CA ALA A 6 4.96 14.86 19.89
C ALA A 6 6.28 14.98 20.67
N GLY A 7 7.33 14.26 20.24
CA GLY A 7 8.66 14.33 20.85
C GLY A 7 9.42 15.66 20.62
N ARG A 8 8.83 16.63 19.91
CA ARG A 8 9.38 17.98 19.75
C ARG A 8 8.78 18.99 20.74
N ALA A 9 7.69 18.65 21.40
CA ALA A 9 7.14 19.45 22.48
C ALA A 9 7.99 19.25 23.76
N GLY A 10 8.16 20.31 24.54
CA GLY A 10 8.92 20.24 25.79
C GLY A 10 10.43 20.19 25.60
N ARG A 11 11.02 21.18 24.91
CA ARG A 11 12.46 21.37 24.86
C ARG A 11 12.92 22.22 26.05
N GLY A 12 13.95 21.73 26.77
CA GLY A 12 14.48 22.32 28.01
C GLY A 12 13.70 21.85 29.24
N ASP A 13 13.69 22.62 30.31
CA ASP A 13 13.11 22.29 31.61
C ASP A 13 11.58 22.48 31.68
N LEU A 14 10.94 22.91 30.59
CA LEU A 14 9.50 23.14 30.54
C LEU A 14 8.77 21.91 29.97
N PRO A 15 7.71 21.42 30.65
CA PRO A 15 6.88 20.36 30.12
C PRO A 15 6.16 20.83 28.87
N GLY A 16 6.19 20.02 27.80
CA GLY A 16 5.46 20.30 26.58
C GLY A 16 4.14 19.53 26.53
N GLU A 17 3.12 20.18 26.00
CA GLU A 17 1.82 19.57 25.76
C GLU A 17 1.59 19.38 24.27
N VAL A 18 0.93 18.27 23.88
CA VAL A 18 0.55 17.97 22.49
C VAL A 18 -0.92 17.64 22.46
N TYR A 19 -1.66 18.34 21.64
CA TYR A 19 -3.09 18.11 21.42
C TYR A 19 -3.31 17.37 20.10
N LEU A 20 -3.99 16.23 20.15
CA LEU A 20 -4.38 15.43 18.98
C LEU A 20 -5.89 15.59 18.76
N GLN A 21 -6.28 16.27 17.68
CA GLN A 21 -7.68 16.39 17.30
C GLN A 21 -8.07 15.26 16.33
N SER A 22 -9.20 14.59 16.60
CA SER A 22 -9.74 13.51 15.76
C SER A 22 -11.27 13.53 15.79
N TYR A 23 -11.88 13.10 14.68
CA TYR A 23 -13.33 12.83 14.63
C TYR A 23 -13.72 11.55 15.39
N PHE A 24 -12.75 10.67 15.63
CA PHE A 24 -12.96 9.39 16.32
C PHE A 24 -11.98 9.23 17.47
N PRO A 25 -12.07 10.06 18.54
CA PRO A 25 -11.13 10.00 19.67
C PRO A 25 -11.16 8.67 20.42
N GLU A 26 -12.30 7.98 20.37
CA GLU A 26 -12.50 6.67 21.01
C GLU A 26 -11.85 5.50 20.25
N ASN A 27 -11.32 5.75 19.02
CA ASN A 27 -10.63 4.71 18.27
C ASN A 27 -9.40 4.20 19.04
N ASP A 28 -9.29 2.88 19.17
CA ASP A 28 -8.20 2.22 19.91
C ASP A 28 -6.81 2.66 19.45
N THR A 29 -6.62 2.86 18.13
CA THR A 29 -5.35 3.35 17.58
C THR A 29 -5.01 4.75 18.09
N ILE A 30 -6.02 5.62 18.21
CA ILE A 30 -5.83 6.99 18.74
C ILE A 30 -5.50 6.93 20.21
N LYS A 31 -6.21 6.10 21.00
CA LYS A 31 -5.92 5.90 22.43
C LYS A 31 -4.51 5.35 22.66
N ASP A 32 -4.11 4.36 21.87
CA ASP A 32 -2.76 3.80 21.96
C ASP A 32 -1.67 4.83 21.56
N LEU A 33 -1.95 5.72 20.61
CA LEU A 33 -1.05 6.83 20.26
C LEU A 33 -0.91 7.86 21.39
N VAL A 34 -2.02 8.23 22.01
CA VAL A 34 -2.05 9.23 23.12
C VAL A 34 -1.35 8.67 24.37
N SER A 35 -1.43 7.36 24.61
CA SER A 35 -0.75 6.73 25.74
C SER A 35 0.78 6.82 25.69
N MET A 36 1.35 7.21 24.52
CA MET A 36 2.79 7.32 24.25
C MET A 36 3.57 5.99 24.45
N ASP A 37 2.89 4.87 24.67
CA ASP A 37 3.50 3.54 24.77
C ASP A 37 3.69 2.93 23.38
N ARG A 38 4.84 3.25 22.79
CA ARG A 38 5.19 2.79 21.43
C ARG A 38 5.30 1.27 21.33
N GLU A 39 5.83 0.63 22.38
CA GLU A 39 6.03 -0.82 22.39
C GLU A 39 4.71 -1.56 22.38
N LYS A 40 3.78 -1.12 23.23
CA LYS A 40 2.42 -1.66 23.29
C LYS A 40 1.70 -1.48 21.96
N PHE A 41 1.79 -0.29 21.36
CA PHE A 41 1.21 -0.01 20.05
C PHE A 41 1.76 -0.96 18.97
N TYR A 42 3.09 -1.10 18.87
CA TYR A 42 3.70 -1.99 17.87
C TYR A 42 3.35 -3.47 18.10
N LYS A 43 3.32 -3.95 19.34
CA LYS A 43 2.94 -5.33 19.63
C LYS A 43 1.49 -5.61 19.21
N LYS A 44 0.57 -4.69 19.51
CA LYS A 44 -0.84 -4.79 19.10
C LYS A 44 -0.99 -4.78 17.58
N GLU A 45 -0.37 -3.82 16.91
CA GLU A 45 -0.41 -3.68 15.44
C GLU A 45 0.18 -4.90 14.74
N LEU A 46 1.34 -5.39 15.19
CA LEU A 46 1.94 -6.61 14.64
C LEU A 46 1.06 -7.84 14.88
N GLY A 47 0.38 -7.91 16.02
CA GLY A 47 -0.57 -8.98 16.33
C GLY A 47 -1.75 -9.00 15.34
N ILE A 48 -2.32 -7.83 15.03
CA ILE A 48 -3.40 -7.68 14.05
C ILE A 48 -2.91 -8.08 12.66
N ARG A 49 -1.74 -7.56 12.22
CA ARG A 49 -1.15 -7.87 10.94
C ARG A 49 -0.82 -9.35 10.77
N LYS A 50 -0.34 -9.99 11.84
CA LYS A 50 -0.08 -11.44 11.85
C LYS A 50 -1.35 -12.25 11.65
N LYS A 51 -2.44 -11.91 12.35
CA LYS A 51 -3.74 -12.58 12.20
C LYS A 51 -4.32 -12.41 10.79
N ALA A 52 -4.15 -11.23 10.20
CA ALA A 52 -4.63 -10.91 8.86
C ALA A 52 -3.64 -11.30 7.74
N ASN A 53 -2.50 -11.89 8.09
CA ASN A 53 -1.40 -12.21 7.18
C ASN A 53 -0.99 -11.01 6.29
N LEU A 54 -0.81 -9.84 6.91
CA LEU A 54 -0.41 -8.60 6.23
C LEU A 54 1.10 -8.33 6.40
N PRO A 55 1.71 -7.47 5.59
CA PRO A 55 3.10 -7.06 5.79
C PRO A 55 3.36 -6.57 7.23
N PRO A 56 4.50 -6.93 7.84
CA PRO A 56 5.70 -7.55 7.25
C PRO A 56 5.67 -9.09 7.22
N ILE A 57 4.59 -9.75 7.66
CA ILE A 57 4.48 -11.22 7.68
C ILE A 57 4.38 -11.79 6.27
N SER A 58 3.64 -11.13 5.41
CA SER A 58 3.52 -11.40 3.98
C SER A 58 4.21 -10.31 3.16
N LYS A 59 4.12 -10.40 1.83
CA LYS A 59 4.60 -9.38 0.91
C LYS A 59 3.46 -8.87 0.05
N MET A 60 3.44 -7.57 -0.17
CA MET A 60 2.46 -6.95 -1.06
C MET A 60 3.14 -6.09 -2.11
N ALA A 61 2.50 -5.97 -3.27
CA ALA A 61 2.95 -5.05 -4.31
C ALA A 61 1.75 -4.47 -5.05
N ALA A 62 1.93 -3.26 -5.58
CA ALA A 62 0.98 -2.62 -6.47
C ALA A 62 1.60 -2.49 -7.86
N ILE A 63 0.84 -2.85 -8.90
CA ILE A 63 1.15 -2.56 -10.29
C ILE A 63 0.22 -1.45 -10.73
N ILE A 64 0.78 -0.30 -11.08
CA ILE A 64 0.01 0.88 -11.52
C ILE A 64 0.16 1.02 -13.01
N VAL A 65 -0.95 0.95 -13.73
CA VAL A 65 -1.06 1.17 -15.16
C VAL A 65 -1.60 2.57 -15.37
N SER A 66 -0.84 3.43 -16.07
CA SER A 66 -1.21 4.83 -16.24
C SER A 66 -1.06 5.33 -17.68
N GLY A 67 -1.98 6.19 -18.12
CA GLY A 67 -1.98 6.77 -19.48
C GLY A 67 -2.87 8.01 -19.55
N ARG A 68 -2.70 8.81 -20.62
CA ARG A 68 -3.54 9.99 -20.86
C ARG A 68 -4.94 9.61 -21.30
N ASN A 69 -5.06 8.53 -22.09
CA ASN A 69 -6.33 8.01 -22.57
C ASN A 69 -6.77 6.85 -21.66
N ILE A 70 -7.97 6.93 -21.11
CA ILE A 70 -8.53 5.89 -20.24
C ILE A 70 -8.76 4.56 -21.00
N ILE A 71 -9.10 4.62 -22.27
CA ILE A 71 -9.36 3.42 -23.09
C ILE A 71 -8.07 2.60 -23.23
N ASP A 72 -6.94 3.25 -23.51
CA ASP A 72 -5.64 2.57 -23.61
C ASP A 72 -5.25 1.92 -22.29
N VAL A 73 -5.49 2.62 -21.17
CA VAL A 73 -5.22 2.08 -19.82
C VAL A 73 -6.09 0.86 -19.54
N GLN A 74 -7.39 0.93 -19.86
CA GLN A 74 -8.31 -0.20 -19.67
C GLN A 74 -7.92 -1.40 -20.54
N GLN A 75 -7.56 -1.18 -21.80
CA GLN A 75 -7.11 -2.24 -22.70
C GLN A 75 -5.83 -2.92 -22.20
N ALA A 76 -4.85 -2.12 -21.75
CA ALA A 76 -3.62 -2.65 -21.15
C ALA A 76 -3.91 -3.47 -19.89
N CYS A 77 -4.81 -2.99 -19.03
CA CYS A 77 -5.24 -3.72 -17.85
C CYS A 77 -5.94 -5.03 -18.19
N LEU A 78 -6.81 -5.04 -19.23
CA LEU A 78 -7.48 -6.26 -19.68
C LEU A 78 -6.48 -7.30 -20.19
N GLN A 79 -5.47 -6.87 -20.95
CA GLN A 79 -4.41 -7.78 -21.41
C GLN A 79 -3.59 -8.34 -20.25
N LEU A 80 -3.21 -7.49 -19.27
CA LEU A 80 -2.53 -7.94 -18.05
C LEU A 80 -3.37 -8.94 -17.27
N SER A 81 -4.68 -8.70 -17.13
CA SER A 81 -5.59 -9.63 -16.42
C SER A 81 -5.62 -11.02 -17.04
N ARG A 82 -5.50 -11.11 -18.37
CA ARG A 82 -5.49 -12.41 -19.08
C ARG A 82 -4.20 -13.20 -18.87
N THR A 83 -3.11 -12.53 -18.48
CA THR A 83 -1.78 -13.14 -18.29
C THR A 83 -1.40 -13.30 -16.83
N VAL A 84 -2.35 -13.07 -15.90
CA VAL A 84 -2.12 -13.28 -14.45
C VAL A 84 -1.67 -14.73 -14.22
N PRO A 85 -0.49 -14.94 -13.60
CA PRO A 85 0.00 -16.27 -13.33
C PRO A 85 -0.82 -16.93 -12.21
N LYS A 86 -1.11 -18.21 -12.35
CA LYS A 86 -1.69 -19.01 -11.27
C LYS A 86 -0.56 -19.54 -10.39
N ILE A 87 -0.43 -19.01 -9.20
CA ILE A 87 0.63 -19.38 -8.25
C ILE A 87 -0.01 -19.59 -6.89
N ASP A 88 0.25 -20.73 -6.27
CA ASP A 88 -0.25 -21.03 -4.93
C ASP A 88 0.25 -20.00 -3.92
N ASP A 89 -0.62 -19.61 -3.00
CA ASP A 89 -0.37 -18.61 -1.95
C ASP A 89 -0.08 -17.18 -2.46
N VAL A 90 -0.46 -16.88 -3.70
CA VAL A 90 -0.39 -15.52 -4.27
C VAL A 90 -1.76 -15.11 -4.79
N ASP A 91 -2.32 -14.06 -4.22
CA ASP A 91 -3.55 -13.47 -4.68
C ASP A 91 -3.27 -12.25 -5.57
N PHE A 92 -4.05 -12.13 -6.63
CA PHE A 92 -4.02 -10.98 -7.53
C PHE A 92 -5.40 -10.31 -7.51
N PHE A 93 -5.44 -9.03 -7.21
CA PHE A 93 -6.67 -8.24 -7.15
C PHE A 93 -6.62 -7.12 -8.18
N GLY A 94 -7.75 -6.79 -8.74
CA GLY A 94 -7.89 -5.72 -9.73
C GLY A 94 -8.19 -6.23 -11.14
N PRO A 95 -8.18 -5.32 -12.15
CA PRO A 95 -7.82 -3.90 -12.03
C PRO A 95 -8.88 -3.08 -11.29
N ALA A 96 -8.44 -2.12 -10.50
CA ALA A 96 -9.28 -1.18 -9.79
C ALA A 96 -8.71 0.25 -9.92
N PRO A 97 -9.50 1.33 -9.72
CA PRO A 97 -8.97 2.67 -9.66
C PRO A 97 -7.85 2.79 -8.60
N ALA A 98 -6.75 3.44 -8.95
CA ALA A 98 -5.72 3.76 -7.98
C ALA A 98 -6.22 4.84 -6.99
N PRO A 99 -5.63 4.99 -5.79
CA PRO A 99 -6.04 5.99 -4.79
C PRO A 99 -6.16 7.40 -5.34
N LEU A 100 -5.25 7.78 -6.22
CA LEU A 100 -5.38 8.95 -7.06
C LEU A 100 -5.64 8.47 -8.49
N SER A 101 -6.91 8.19 -8.80
CA SER A 101 -7.33 7.63 -10.10
C SER A 101 -6.98 8.54 -11.29
N ARG A 102 -6.78 9.84 -11.03
CA ARG A 102 -6.26 10.80 -12.01
C ARG A 102 -5.16 11.65 -11.35
N LEU A 103 -3.98 11.62 -11.92
CA LEU A 103 -2.82 12.38 -11.44
C LEU A 103 -2.08 13.01 -12.63
N LYS A 104 -1.85 14.32 -12.59
CA LYS A 104 -1.15 15.08 -13.66
C LYS A 104 -1.73 14.79 -15.05
N GLY A 105 -3.06 14.74 -15.18
CA GLY A 105 -3.75 14.48 -16.44
C GLY A 105 -3.72 13.02 -16.91
N ARG A 106 -3.17 12.09 -16.14
CA ARG A 106 -3.11 10.65 -16.47
C ARG A 106 -4.13 9.88 -15.65
N HIS A 107 -4.87 8.98 -16.30
CA HIS A 107 -5.72 7.98 -15.65
C HIS A 107 -4.83 6.87 -15.08
N ARG A 108 -5.24 6.30 -13.94
CA ARG A 108 -4.46 5.31 -13.21
C ARG A 108 -5.36 4.18 -12.70
N LEU A 109 -5.07 2.98 -13.15
CA LEU A 109 -5.62 1.75 -12.60
C LEU A 109 -4.51 0.96 -11.91
N ARG A 110 -4.87 0.13 -10.93
CA ARG A 110 -3.90 -0.69 -10.21
C ARG A 110 -4.34 -2.14 -10.09
N PHE A 111 -3.37 -3.00 -10.02
CA PHE A 111 -3.49 -4.34 -9.45
C PHE A 111 -2.78 -4.37 -8.10
N LEU A 112 -3.29 -5.18 -7.17
CA LEU A 112 -2.59 -5.54 -5.95
C LEU A 112 -2.21 -7.00 -6.02
N ILE A 113 -1.02 -7.32 -5.54
CA ILE A 113 -0.49 -8.67 -5.43
C ILE A 113 -0.21 -8.91 -3.96
N HIS A 114 -0.73 -9.99 -3.42
CA HIS A 114 -0.49 -10.41 -2.05
C HIS A 114 0.17 -11.78 -2.04
N GLU A 115 1.43 -11.84 -1.67
CA GLU A 115 2.21 -13.06 -1.52
C GLU A 115 2.26 -13.45 -0.04
N LYS A 116 1.70 -14.62 0.31
CA LYS A 116 1.37 -15.03 1.68
C LYS A 116 2.51 -15.71 2.43
N LYS A 117 3.55 -16.19 1.74
CA LYS A 117 4.64 -17.00 2.33
C LYS A 117 6.01 -16.32 2.36
N GLY A 118 6.07 -15.02 2.08
CA GLY A 118 7.32 -14.25 2.12
C GLY A 118 8.32 -14.58 1.00
N ARG A 119 7.84 -15.14 -0.13
CA ARG A 119 8.66 -15.42 -1.32
C ARG A 119 9.15 -14.10 -1.96
N LYS A 120 10.04 -14.20 -2.93
CA LYS A 120 10.52 -13.04 -3.69
C LYS A 120 9.44 -12.55 -4.67
N ILE A 121 8.52 -11.72 -4.19
CA ILE A 121 7.42 -11.13 -4.97
C ILE A 121 7.91 -10.45 -6.25
N GLN A 122 9.14 -9.90 -6.24
CA GLN A 122 9.76 -9.26 -7.40
C GLN A 122 9.89 -10.20 -8.60
N LYS A 123 10.26 -11.47 -8.37
CA LYS A 123 10.38 -12.46 -9.45
C LYS A 123 9.02 -12.80 -10.07
N ILE A 124 7.98 -12.86 -9.23
CA ILE A 124 6.60 -13.09 -9.68
C ILE A 124 6.14 -11.95 -10.58
N ILE A 125 6.36 -10.71 -10.12
CA ILE A 125 6.00 -9.51 -10.87
C ILE A 125 6.78 -9.44 -12.20
N GLN A 126 8.08 -9.65 -12.16
CA GLN A 126 8.93 -9.63 -13.36
C GLN A 126 8.46 -10.66 -14.39
N HIS A 127 8.16 -11.89 -13.96
CA HIS A 127 7.62 -12.92 -14.84
C HIS A 127 6.25 -12.52 -15.41
N TRP A 128 5.36 -11.96 -14.60
CA TRP A 128 4.07 -11.50 -15.11
C TRP A 128 4.20 -10.34 -16.10
N LEU A 129 4.98 -9.32 -15.75
CA LEU A 129 5.17 -8.14 -16.58
C LEU A 129 5.99 -8.41 -17.85
N SER A 130 6.77 -9.50 -17.92
CA SER A 130 7.43 -9.88 -19.17
C SER A 130 6.44 -10.24 -20.28
N LYS A 131 5.19 -10.56 -19.92
CA LYS A 131 4.07 -10.82 -20.83
C LYS A 131 3.16 -9.60 -21.03
N ALA A 132 3.53 -8.46 -20.43
CA ALA A 132 2.73 -7.24 -20.52
C ALA A 132 2.72 -6.65 -21.94
N PRO A 133 1.62 -5.99 -22.31
CA PRO A 133 1.56 -5.30 -23.61
C PRO A 133 2.58 -4.17 -23.65
N GLN A 134 3.34 -4.11 -24.71
CA GLN A 134 4.22 -2.99 -25.03
C GLN A 134 3.37 -1.91 -25.72
N SER A 135 3.00 -0.86 -25.02
CA SER A 135 2.27 0.28 -25.58
C SER A 135 2.93 1.59 -25.20
N PRO A 136 3.30 2.45 -26.16
CA PRO A 136 3.92 3.74 -25.87
C PRO A 136 2.98 4.73 -25.18
N SER A 137 1.66 4.52 -25.27
CA SER A 137 0.64 5.38 -24.64
C SER A 137 0.43 5.08 -23.15
N VAL A 138 0.95 3.94 -22.66
CA VAL A 138 0.72 3.45 -21.30
C VAL A 138 2.05 3.23 -20.59
N THR A 139 2.11 3.64 -19.33
CA THR A 139 3.25 3.39 -18.43
C THR A 139 2.82 2.43 -17.35
N ILE A 140 3.61 1.38 -17.11
CA ILE A 140 3.41 0.43 -16.01
C ILE A 140 4.51 0.66 -14.98
N THR A 141 4.12 0.90 -13.73
CA THR A 141 5.04 1.08 -12.60
C THR A 141 4.72 0.07 -11.52
N THR A 142 5.76 -0.39 -10.83
CA THR A 142 5.66 -1.33 -9.71
C THR A 142 6.05 -0.63 -8.43
N ASP A 143 5.21 -0.79 -7.40
CA ASP A 143 5.48 -0.35 -6.04
C ASP A 143 5.46 -1.59 -5.13
N ILE A 144 6.59 -1.87 -4.48
CA ILE A 144 6.75 -3.04 -3.61
C ILE A 144 6.65 -2.59 -2.17
N ASP A 145 5.86 -3.33 -1.39
CA ASP A 145 5.49 -2.99 -0.01
C ASP A 145 4.95 -1.55 0.09
N PRO A 146 3.92 -1.18 -0.74
CA PRO A 146 3.39 0.17 -0.76
C PRO A 146 2.89 0.58 0.63
N GLN A 147 3.23 1.80 1.04
CA GLN A 147 2.82 2.32 2.36
C GLN A 147 1.33 2.67 2.41
N ASN A 148 0.72 2.92 1.24
CA ASN A 148 -0.69 3.26 1.11
C ASN A 148 -1.39 2.27 0.19
N PHE A 149 -2.31 1.49 0.74
CA PHE A 149 -3.16 0.55 0.01
C PHE A 149 -4.53 1.14 -0.35
N THR A 150 -4.84 2.30 0.21
CA THR A 150 -6.09 3.05 -0.01
C THR A 150 -5.88 4.19 -0.99
#